data_818eea0b040e4a485bf26245fff208ea
#
_entry.id   818eea0b040e4a485bf26245fff208ea
#
_cell.length_a   1.000
_cell.length_b   1.000
_cell.length_c   1.000
_cell.angle_alpha   90.00
_cell.angle_beta   90.00
_cell.angle_gamma   90.00
#
_symmetry.space_group_name_H-M   'P 1'
#
loop_
_entity.id
_entity.type
_entity.pdbx_description
1 polymer ?
#
loop_
_entity_poly.entity_id
_entity_poly.type
_entity_poly.pdbx_seq_one_letter_code
_entity_poly.pdbx_strand_id
1 'polypeptide(L)'
;MAKPVLVLGEALVDEFHDGQVAGGAPFNVARSLAALGAPVRFVSRIGVGDTAGRLVLDSAARFGLAAGDIQHDAAHATGRVSVHEDAGGHRFEIHADAAWDHLEAVAGGDTGIAYFGSLAQRHAVSRAAIRAAVKRTPGLRLLDLNQRPGTDTPELAAEVLMLADWVKLNEDELDRLLGWFEPELPDLMARFALQRLVLTRGAAGYALYGGQGQLLATGEGVAQPALVDSVGAGDGFTAMLLAGLSLGRDLGPTLQLANRYAAMICGVRGPLPADPAELTPWREALHALPEAQDDQP
;
A
#
# COMPACT_ATOMS: atom_id res chain seq x y z
N MET A 1 21.95 -6.95 5.50
CA MET A 1 20.83 -7.92 5.48
C MET A 1 19.53 -7.16 5.21
N ALA A 2 18.63 -7.73 4.39
CA ALA A 2 17.31 -7.15 4.15
C ALA A 2 16.55 -7.01 5.47
N LYS A 3 15.92 -5.86 5.69
CA LYS A 3 15.10 -5.61 6.88
C LYS A 3 13.62 -5.81 6.54
N PRO A 4 12.83 -6.48 7.38
CA PRO A 4 11.42 -6.70 7.12
C PRO A 4 10.66 -5.39 6.92
N VAL A 5 9.72 -5.39 5.97
CA VAL A 5 8.72 -4.35 5.81
C VAL A 5 7.56 -4.65 6.76
N LEU A 6 7.27 -3.75 7.69
CA LEU A 6 6.08 -3.79 8.52
C LEU A 6 4.94 -3.13 7.76
N VAL A 7 3.98 -3.91 7.32
CA VAL A 7 2.77 -3.45 6.63
C VAL A 7 1.62 -3.39 7.64
N LEU A 8 1.01 -2.21 7.78
CA LEU A 8 -0.04 -1.94 8.77
C LEU A 8 -1.31 -1.47 8.06
N GLY A 9 -2.42 -2.15 8.28
CA GLY A 9 -3.69 -1.69 7.73
C GLY A 9 -4.75 -2.77 7.57
N GLU A 10 -5.74 -2.49 6.73
CA GLU A 10 -6.89 -3.33 6.51
C GLU A 10 -6.60 -4.59 5.70
N ALA A 11 -7.25 -5.69 6.10
CA ALA A 11 -7.56 -6.84 5.28
C ALA A 11 -9.08 -6.99 5.22
N LEU A 12 -9.62 -7.14 4.03
CA LEU A 12 -11.06 -7.16 3.81
C LEU A 12 -11.42 -8.08 2.64
N VAL A 13 -12.71 -8.18 2.37
CA VAL A 13 -13.24 -8.91 1.23
C VAL A 13 -14.10 -7.96 0.41
N ASP A 14 -13.75 -7.83 -0.88
CA ASP A 14 -14.57 -7.17 -1.87
C ASP A 14 -15.67 -8.15 -2.34
N GLU A 15 -16.93 -7.74 -2.16
CA GLU A 15 -18.12 -8.52 -2.48
C GLU A 15 -18.71 -8.03 -3.81
N PHE A 16 -18.45 -8.78 -4.87
CA PHE A 16 -19.03 -8.59 -6.20
C PHE A 16 -20.31 -9.41 -6.33
N HIS A 17 -21.12 -9.10 -7.35
CA HIS A 17 -22.32 -9.88 -7.67
C HIS A 17 -22.00 -11.38 -7.92
N ASP A 18 -20.85 -11.68 -8.52
CA ASP A 18 -20.44 -13.01 -8.95
C ASP A 18 -19.45 -13.71 -8.01
N GLY A 19 -19.06 -13.08 -6.90
CA GLY A 19 -18.13 -13.69 -5.95
C GLY A 19 -17.49 -12.74 -4.96
N GLN A 20 -16.57 -13.30 -4.17
CA GLN A 20 -15.84 -12.57 -3.15
C GLN A 20 -14.34 -12.67 -3.42
N VAL A 21 -13.62 -11.56 -3.26
CA VAL A 21 -12.16 -11.47 -3.45
C VAL A 21 -11.53 -10.85 -2.22
N ALA A 22 -10.47 -11.48 -1.70
CA ALA A 22 -9.71 -10.90 -0.59
C ALA A 22 -8.91 -9.69 -1.08
N GLY A 23 -9.09 -8.55 -0.43
CA GLY A 23 -8.60 -7.23 -0.79
C GLY A 23 -8.17 -6.39 0.41
N GLY A 24 -8.06 -5.09 0.17
CA GLY A 24 -7.47 -4.11 1.07
C GLY A 24 -6.07 -3.72 0.60
N ALA A 25 -5.81 -2.42 0.42
CA ALA A 25 -4.55 -1.96 -0.16
C ALA A 25 -3.32 -2.46 0.61
N PRO A 26 -3.23 -2.36 1.95
CA PRO A 26 -2.11 -2.93 2.70
C PRO A 26 -1.98 -4.45 2.55
N PHE A 27 -3.10 -5.17 2.48
CA PHE A 27 -3.07 -6.62 2.25
C PHE A 27 -2.57 -6.98 0.85
N ASN A 28 -2.97 -6.22 -0.18
CA ASN A 28 -2.47 -6.38 -1.54
C ASN A 28 -0.96 -6.16 -1.61
N VAL A 29 -0.46 -5.10 -0.96
CA VAL A 29 0.97 -4.81 -0.85
C VAL A 29 1.71 -5.94 -0.12
N ALA A 30 1.19 -6.43 1.00
CA ALA A 30 1.83 -7.48 1.79
C ALA A 30 1.94 -8.80 1.01
N ARG A 31 0.87 -9.20 0.29
CA ARG A 31 0.89 -10.41 -0.57
C ARG A 31 1.89 -10.28 -1.71
N SER A 32 1.93 -9.11 -2.36
CA SER A 32 2.93 -8.83 -3.41
C SER A 32 4.34 -8.92 -2.86
N LEU A 33 4.64 -8.30 -1.70
CA LEU A 33 5.95 -8.35 -1.06
C LEU A 33 6.39 -9.79 -0.80
N ALA A 34 5.50 -10.62 -0.23
CA ALA A 34 5.79 -12.02 0.05
C ALA A 34 6.11 -12.79 -1.24
N ALA A 35 5.29 -12.64 -2.29
CA ALA A 35 5.50 -13.30 -3.58
C ALA A 35 6.76 -12.84 -4.30
N LEU A 36 7.16 -11.56 -4.13
CA LEU A 36 8.41 -11.00 -4.65
C LEU A 36 9.65 -11.43 -3.83
N GLY A 37 9.46 -12.16 -2.71
CA GLY A 37 10.56 -12.63 -1.87
C GLY A 37 11.15 -11.57 -0.95
N ALA A 38 10.47 -10.45 -0.74
CA ALA A 38 10.86 -9.45 0.24
C ALA A 38 10.37 -9.86 1.65
N PRO A 39 11.19 -9.69 2.71
CA PRO A 39 10.76 -10.00 4.06
C PRO A 39 9.65 -9.04 4.50
N VAL A 40 8.50 -9.57 4.90
CA VAL A 40 7.32 -8.79 5.24
C VAL A 40 6.66 -9.32 6.51
N ARG A 41 6.17 -8.40 7.35
CA ARG A 41 5.25 -8.64 8.46
C ARG A 41 3.98 -7.85 8.17
N PHE A 42 2.86 -8.54 8.13
CA PHE A 42 1.56 -7.89 7.90
C PHE A 42 0.71 -7.91 9.16
N VAL A 43 0.37 -6.74 9.64
CA VAL A 43 -0.49 -6.54 10.80
C VAL A 43 -1.84 -6.02 10.35
N SER A 44 -2.84 -6.82 10.60
CA SER A 44 -4.26 -6.51 10.40
C SER A 44 -5.08 -7.23 11.47
N ARG A 45 -6.41 -7.12 11.40
CA ARG A 45 -7.31 -7.85 12.29
C ARG A 45 -8.52 -8.35 11.51
N ILE A 46 -8.90 -9.61 11.75
CA ILE A 46 -10.01 -10.30 11.08
C ILE A 46 -10.93 -10.92 12.12
N GLY A 47 -12.19 -11.17 11.76
CA GLY A 47 -13.17 -11.83 12.62
C GLY A 47 -12.85 -13.30 12.85
N VAL A 48 -13.07 -13.78 14.07
CA VAL A 48 -12.88 -15.19 14.42
C VAL A 48 -13.90 -16.06 13.69
N GLY A 49 -13.41 -17.00 12.88
CA GLY A 49 -14.21 -18.08 12.31
C GLY A 49 -15.18 -17.66 11.19
N ASP A 50 -15.17 -16.41 10.75
CA ASP A 50 -16.02 -15.98 9.64
C ASP A 50 -15.45 -16.39 8.26
N THR A 51 -16.32 -16.42 7.27
CA THR A 51 -15.95 -16.83 5.89
C THR A 51 -14.98 -15.84 5.25
N ALA A 52 -15.16 -14.54 5.47
CA ALA A 52 -14.30 -13.50 4.93
C ALA A 52 -12.88 -13.59 5.51
N GLY A 53 -12.75 -13.84 6.83
CA GLY A 53 -11.45 -14.08 7.47
C GLY A 53 -10.73 -15.32 6.93
N ARG A 54 -11.46 -16.39 6.64
CA ARG A 54 -10.88 -17.58 5.97
C ARG A 54 -10.35 -17.23 4.57
N LEU A 55 -11.11 -16.48 3.76
CA LEU A 55 -10.64 -16.04 2.45
C LEU A 55 -9.37 -15.20 2.53
N VAL A 56 -9.25 -14.32 3.52
CA VAL A 56 -8.03 -13.53 3.79
C VAL A 56 -6.86 -14.48 4.12
N LEU A 57 -7.05 -15.42 5.05
CA LEU A 57 -5.98 -16.36 5.46
C LEU A 57 -5.56 -17.29 4.33
N ASP A 58 -6.51 -17.83 3.57
CA ASP A 58 -6.23 -18.69 2.41
C ASP A 58 -5.47 -17.93 1.33
N SER A 59 -5.83 -16.68 1.10
CA SER A 59 -5.12 -15.82 0.17
C SER A 59 -3.71 -15.46 0.67
N ALA A 60 -3.53 -15.17 1.95
CA ALA A 60 -2.21 -14.95 2.54
C ALA A 60 -1.32 -16.18 2.33
N ALA A 61 -1.80 -17.37 2.66
CA ALA A 61 -1.08 -18.62 2.50
C ALA A 61 -0.70 -18.89 1.03
N ARG A 62 -1.62 -18.63 0.08
CA ARG A 62 -1.39 -18.80 -1.36
C ARG A 62 -0.21 -17.99 -1.86
N PHE A 63 -0.05 -16.74 -1.39
CA PHE A 63 1.04 -15.84 -1.76
C PHE A 63 2.29 -15.97 -0.88
N GLY A 64 2.33 -16.93 0.05
CA GLY A 64 3.45 -17.14 0.96
C GLY A 64 3.58 -16.07 2.06
N LEU A 65 2.51 -15.31 2.32
CA LEU A 65 2.48 -14.32 3.39
C LEU A 65 2.20 -15.00 4.74
N ALA A 66 3.11 -14.81 5.70
CA ALA A 66 2.94 -15.31 7.06
C ALA A 66 1.77 -14.58 7.76
N ALA A 67 0.84 -15.36 8.35
CA ALA A 67 -0.34 -14.83 9.00
C ALA A 67 -0.19 -14.61 10.53
N GLY A 68 1.02 -14.81 11.07
CA GLY A 68 1.24 -14.77 12.53
C GLY A 68 1.01 -13.42 13.21
N ASP A 69 1.04 -12.33 12.43
CA ASP A 69 0.74 -10.98 12.92
C ASP A 69 -0.69 -10.52 12.57
N ILE A 70 -1.52 -11.36 11.92
CA ILE A 70 -2.94 -11.08 11.72
C ILE A 70 -3.69 -11.40 13.01
N GLN A 71 -4.25 -10.38 13.64
CA GLN A 71 -5.00 -10.49 14.88
C GLN A 71 -6.40 -11.08 14.63
N HIS A 72 -6.98 -11.68 15.66
CA HIS A 72 -8.31 -12.27 15.62
C HIS A 72 -9.27 -11.55 16.56
N ASP A 73 -10.44 -11.15 16.05
CA ASP A 73 -11.47 -10.43 16.79
C ASP A 73 -12.70 -11.34 17.02
N ALA A 74 -13.11 -11.47 18.27
CA ALA A 74 -14.31 -12.25 18.64
C ALA A 74 -15.60 -11.42 18.58
N ALA A 75 -15.48 -10.08 18.52
CA ALA A 75 -16.62 -9.17 18.58
C ALA A 75 -16.96 -8.55 17.21
N HIS A 76 -15.96 -8.31 16.36
CA HIS A 76 -16.14 -7.64 15.08
C HIS A 76 -15.83 -8.58 13.91
N ALA A 77 -16.64 -8.49 12.86
CA ALA A 77 -16.45 -9.30 11.66
C ALA A 77 -15.26 -8.80 10.82
N THR A 78 -14.71 -9.68 9.99
CA THR A 78 -13.75 -9.31 8.95
C THR A 78 -14.34 -8.22 8.06
N GLY A 79 -13.54 -7.23 7.68
CA GLY A 79 -13.96 -6.12 6.86
C GLY A 79 -14.52 -6.56 5.50
N ARG A 80 -15.51 -5.83 5.03
CA ARG A 80 -16.17 -6.07 3.73
C ARG A 80 -16.37 -4.77 2.99
N VAL A 81 -16.32 -4.86 1.68
CA VAL A 81 -16.66 -3.79 0.74
C VAL A 81 -17.67 -4.32 -0.24
N SER A 82 -18.87 -3.75 -0.27
CA SER A 82 -19.85 -4.07 -1.30
C SER A 82 -19.51 -3.31 -2.58
N VAL A 83 -19.36 -4.02 -3.68
CA VAL A 83 -19.06 -3.45 -4.99
C VAL A 83 -20.34 -3.43 -5.81
N HIS A 84 -20.86 -2.23 -6.07
CA HIS A 84 -22.04 -2.01 -6.89
C HIS A 84 -21.59 -1.62 -8.31
N GLU A 85 -21.96 -2.43 -9.28
CA GLU A 85 -21.69 -2.19 -10.70
C GLU A 85 -22.91 -1.50 -11.32
N ASP A 86 -22.72 -0.34 -11.90
CA ASP A 86 -23.75 0.37 -12.65
C ASP A 86 -23.18 0.88 -14.00
N ALA A 87 -24.03 1.49 -14.81
CA ALA A 87 -23.63 2.02 -16.11
C ALA A 87 -22.57 3.14 -16.04
N GLY A 88 -22.31 3.68 -14.85
CA GLY A 88 -21.32 4.72 -14.58
C GLY A 88 -19.99 4.19 -14.02
N GLY A 89 -19.88 2.88 -13.76
CA GLY A 89 -18.68 2.23 -13.21
C GLY A 89 -18.94 1.48 -11.90
N HIS A 90 -17.89 1.34 -11.09
CA HIS A 90 -17.97 0.66 -9.79
C HIS A 90 -18.12 1.69 -8.66
N ARG A 91 -19.08 1.47 -7.78
CA ARG A 91 -19.20 2.17 -6.51
C ARG A 91 -18.89 1.23 -5.36
N PHE A 92 -17.93 1.63 -4.53
CA PHE A 92 -17.48 0.87 -3.37
C PHE A 92 -18.14 1.39 -2.10
N GLU A 93 -18.76 0.50 -1.33
CA GLU A 93 -19.32 0.80 -0.02
C GLU A 93 -18.53 0.03 1.04
N ILE A 94 -17.69 0.76 1.78
CA ILE A 94 -16.84 0.19 2.82
C ILE A 94 -17.65 0.09 4.11
N HIS A 95 -17.87 -1.12 4.59
CA HIS A 95 -18.65 -1.35 5.82
C HIS A 95 -17.90 -0.79 7.04
N ALA A 96 -18.69 -0.20 7.95
CA ALA A 96 -18.16 0.34 9.18
C ALA A 96 -17.96 -0.76 10.24
N ASP A 97 -17.20 -0.43 11.29
CA ASP A 97 -17.00 -1.26 12.48
C ASP A 97 -16.50 -2.67 12.20
N ALA A 98 -15.53 -2.77 11.30
CA ALA A 98 -14.87 -4.01 10.95
C ALA A 98 -13.73 -4.35 11.93
N ALA A 99 -13.33 -5.60 11.99
CA ALA A 99 -12.25 -6.06 12.88
C ALA A 99 -10.98 -5.22 12.76
N TRP A 100 -10.59 -4.83 11.55
CA TRP A 100 -9.41 -3.97 11.32
C TRP A 100 -9.57 -2.52 11.83
N ASP A 101 -10.75 -2.08 12.22
CA ASP A 101 -10.96 -0.81 12.94
C ASP A 101 -10.52 -0.91 14.42
N HIS A 102 -10.27 -2.11 14.91
CA HIS A 102 -9.96 -2.43 16.31
C HIS A 102 -8.59 -3.11 16.46
N LEU A 103 -7.59 -2.71 15.68
CA LEU A 103 -6.22 -3.20 15.82
C LEU A 103 -5.71 -2.98 17.25
N GLU A 104 -5.21 -4.06 17.85
CA GLU A 104 -4.53 -3.99 19.14
C GLU A 104 -3.06 -3.62 18.99
N ALA A 105 -2.39 -3.47 20.12
CA ALA A 105 -0.97 -3.12 20.14
C ALA A 105 -0.13 -4.08 19.29
N VAL A 106 0.66 -3.53 18.39
CA VAL A 106 1.55 -4.30 17.52
C VAL A 106 2.82 -4.67 18.29
N ALA A 107 3.19 -5.95 18.27
CA ALA A 107 4.44 -6.37 18.87
C ALA A 107 5.64 -5.70 18.18
N GLY A 108 6.62 -5.29 18.96
CA GLY A 108 7.89 -4.75 18.46
C GLY A 108 8.63 -5.75 17.56
N GLY A 109 9.56 -5.27 16.76
CA GLY A 109 10.42 -6.08 15.90
C GLY A 109 11.43 -5.20 15.19
N ASP A 110 12.51 -5.80 14.70
CA ASP A 110 13.50 -5.09 13.88
C ASP A 110 12.97 -4.97 12.44
N THR A 111 12.30 -3.83 12.16
CA THR A 111 11.75 -3.52 10.84
C THR A 111 12.50 -2.33 10.25
N GLY A 112 12.90 -2.45 8.98
CA GLY A 112 13.59 -1.38 8.27
C GLY A 112 12.65 -0.35 7.67
N ILE A 113 11.41 -0.75 7.38
CA ILE A 113 10.41 0.09 6.75
C ILE A 113 9.07 -0.16 7.43
N ALA A 114 8.33 0.91 7.76
CA ALA A 114 6.90 0.85 8.07
C ALA A 114 6.10 1.38 6.89
N TYR A 115 5.15 0.61 6.42
CA TYR A 115 4.18 1.01 5.41
C TYR A 115 2.77 1.04 6.01
N PHE A 116 2.04 2.10 5.73
CA PHE A 116 0.68 2.31 6.25
C PHE A 116 -0.14 3.19 5.31
N GLY A 117 -1.47 3.05 5.39
CA GLY A 117 -2.44 3.86 4.66
C GLY A 117 -3.31 4.71 5.58
N SER A 118 -4.28 5.43 4.98
CA SER A 118 -5.24 6.26 5.71
C SER A 118 -6.46 5.47 6.20
N LEU A 119 -6.96 4.48 5.42
CA LEU A 119 -8.25 3.84 5.67
C LEU A 119 -8.34 3.16 7.04
N ALA A 120 -7.34 2.36 7.41
CA ALA A 120 -7.32 1.70 8.73
C ALA A 120 -7.16 2.68 9.91
N GLN A 121 -6.95 3.96 9.64
CA GLN A 121 -6.84 5.01 10.66
C GLN A 121 -8.14 5.81 10.83
N ARG A 122 -9.22 5.43 10.16
CA ARG A 122 -10.55 6.05 10.32
C ARG A 122 -11.07 5.90 11.75
N HIS A 123 -10.81 4.78 12.40
CA HIS A 123 -11.22 4.52 13.79
C HIS A 123 -10.09 4.80 14.78
N ALA A 124 -10.42 5.42 15.91
CA ALA A 124 -9.44 5.89 16.90
C ALA A 124 -8.55 4.77 17.49
N VAL A 125 -9.11 3.56 17.68
CA VAL A 125 -8.38 2.41 18.25
C VAL A 125 -7.24 2.00 17.32
N SER A 126 -7.54 1.67 16.07
CA SER A 126 -6.53 1.29 15.07
C SER A 126 -5.57 2.42 14.76
N ARG A 127 -6.06 3.67 14.69
CA ARG A 127 -5.20 4.84 14.54
C ARG A 127 -4.14 4.91 15.63
N ALA A 128 -4.52 4.72 16.89
CA ALA A 128 -3.58 4.73 18.01
C ALA A 128 -2.54 3.60 17.91
N ALA A 129 -2.96 2.39 17.57
CA ALA A 129 -2.08 1.23 17.40
C ALA A 129 -1.08 1.42 16.25
N ILE A 130 -1.56 1.87 15.07
CA ILE A 130 -0.73 2.13 13.89
C ILE A 130 0.28 3.25 14.20
N ARG A 131 -0.16 4.38 14.74
CA ARG A 131 0.74 5.49 15.12
C ARG A 131 1.84 5.06 16.07
N ALA A 132 1.50 4.25 17.06
CA ALA A 132 2.48 3.73 18.01
C ALA A 132 3.50 2.80 17.34
N ALA A 133 3.06 1.96 16.40
CA ALA A 133 3.95 1.06 15.64
C ALA A 133 4.87 1.84 14.70
N VAL A 134 4.31 2.77 13.91
CA VAL A 134 5.07 3.62 12.97
C VAL A 134 6.14 4.45 13.70
N LYS A 135 5.79 5.07 14.84
CA LYS A 135 6.74 5.84 15.65
C LYS A 135 7.89 5.01 16.23
N ARG A 136 7.69 3.70 16.44
CA ARG A 136 8.74 2.80 16.93
C ARG A 136 9.63 2.25 15.83
N THR A 137 9.26 2.42 14.56
CA THR A 137 10.09 1.98 13.44
C THR A 137 11.31 2.90 13.31
N PRO A 138 12.53 2.37 13.42
CA PRO A 138 13.74 3.18 13.38
C PRO A 138 14.15 3.62 11.96
N GLY A 139 13.57 2.96 10.94
CA GLY A 139 13.86 3.22 9.52
C GLY A 139 12.80 4.04 8.83
N LEU A 140 12.63 3.79 7.54
CA LEU A 140 11.74 4.54 6.67
C LEU A 140 10.26 4.34 7.02
N ARG A 141 9.50 5.43 7.08
CA ARG A 141 8.05 5.46 7.27
C ARG A 141 7.38 5.91 5.97
N LEU A 142 6.82 4.96 5.21
CA LEU A 142 6.19 5.22 3.93
C LEU A 142 4.67 5.19 4.07
N LEU A 143 4.03 6.31 3.76
CA LEU A 143 2.58 6.46 3.66
C LEU A 143 2.14 6.28 2.21
N ASP A 144 1.20 5.38 1.95
CA ASP A 144 0.35 5.42 0.76
C ASP A 144 -0.98 6.05 1.18
N LEU A 145 -1.25 7.27 0.77
CA LEU A 145 -2.38 8.02 1.30
C LEU A 145 -3.69 7.32 0.97
N ASN A 146 -3.84 6.90 -0.27
CA ASN A 146 -4.90 6.02 -0.77
C ASN A 146 -6.29 6.33 -0.17
N GLN A 147 -6.68 7.61 -0.29
CA GLN A 147 -7.90 8.13 0.33
C GLN A 147 -9.15 7.42 -0.18
N ARG A 148 -10.08 7.21 0.73
CA ARG A 148 -11.39 6.62 0.45
C ARG A 148 -12.48 7.50 1.07
N PRO A 149 -13.72 7.47 0.54
CA PRO A 149 -14.83 8.17 1.16
C PRO A 149 -14.92 7.89 2.65
N GLY A 150 -15.04 8.96 3.45
CA GLY A 150 -15.05 8.87 4.91
C GLY A 150 -13.66 8.91 5.59
N THR A 151 -12.57 8.84 4.82
CA THR A 151 -11.19 9.08 5.30
C THR A 151 -10.51 10.22 4.54
N ASP A 152 -11.21 10.83 3.60
CA ASP A 152 -10.75 11.93 2.75
C ASP A 152 -11.01 13.29 3.41
N THR A 153 -10.53 13.45 4.65
CA THR A 153 -10.63 14.71 5.41
C THR A 153 -9.25 15.33 5.62
N PRO A 154 -9.14 16.68 5.66
CA PRO A 154 -7.87 17.34 5.91
C PRO A 154 -7.27 17.01 7.26
N GLU A 155 -8.09 16.78 8.29
CA GLU A 155 -7.63 16.43 9.64
C GLU A 155 -6.90 15.10 9.65
N LEU A 156 -7.52 14.05 9.09
CA LEU A 156 -6.90 12.73 9.01
C LEU A 156 -5.67 12.74 8.10
N ALA A 157 -5.76 13.43 6.95
CA ALA A 157 -4.62 13.57 6.05
C ALA A 157 -3.41 14.23 6.74
N ALA A 158 -3.63 15.32 7.49
CA ALA A 158 -2.57 15.96 8.25
C ALA A 158 -1.98 15.02 9.31
N GLU A 159 -2.83 14.29 10.05
CA GLU A 159 -2.37 13.36 11.08
C GLU A 159 -1.48 12.24 10.52
N VAL A 160 -1.81 11.68 9.36
CA VAL A 160 -1.03 10.58 8.77
C VAL A 160 0.24 11.08 8.06
N LEU A 161 0.18 12.25 7.41
CA LEU A 161 1.35 12.88 6.79
C LEU A 161 2.43 13.23 7.82
N MET A 162 2.06 13.70 9.01
CA MET A 162 2.98 13.98 10.12
C MET A 162 3.74 12.76 10.64
N LEU A 163 3.35 11.55 10.24
CA LEU A 163 4.03 10.30 10.62
C LEU A 163 5.01 9.82 9.56
N ALA A 164 4.92 10.34 8.34
CA ALA A 164 5.62 9.81 7.19
C ALA A 164 6.96 10.51 6.93
N ASP A 165 7.94 9.76 6.44
CA ASP A 165 9.15 10.29 5.81
C ASP A 165 8.96 10.41 4.30
N TRP A 166 8.32 9.39 3.71
CA TRP A 166 7.95 9.36 2.31
C TRP A 166 6.43 9.21 2.16
N VAL A 167 5.90 9.87 1.14
CA VAL A 167 4.50 9.70 0.77
C VAL A 167 4.39 9.28 -0.69
N LYS A 168 3.49 8.36 -0.97
CA LYS A 168 3.05 8.06 -2.34
C LYS A 168 1.62 8.55 -2.51
N LEU A 169 1.38 9.24 -3.60
CA LEU A 169 0.12 9.87 -3.98
C LEU A 169 -0.21 9.58 -5.44
N ASN A 170 -1.47 9.69 -5.81
CA ASN A 170 -1.89 9.94 -7.19
C ASN A 170 -2.13 11.45 -7.42
N GLU A 171 -2.44 11.84 -8.68
CA GLU A 171 -2.63 13.25 -9.05
C GLU A 171 -3.82 13.87 -8.30
N ASP A 172 -4.95 13.18 -8.20
CA ASP A 172 -6.14 13.68 -7.50
C ASP A 172 -5.89 13.90 -6.01
N GLU A 173 -5.10 13.02 -5.39
CA GLU A 173 -4.71 13.16 -3.98
C GLU A 173 -3.76 14.34 -3.78
N LEU A 174 -2.79 14.51 -4.68
CA LEU A 174 -1.89 15.66 -4.61
C LEU A 174 -2.64 16.97 -4.76
N ASP A 175 -3.51 17.11 -5.76
CA ASP A 175 -4.32 18.30 -5.98
C ASP A 175 -5.18 18.63 -4.75
N ARG A 176 -5.74 17.60 -4.12
CA ARG A 176 -6.53 17.75 -2.89
C ARG A 176 -5.70 18.24 -1.72
N LEU A 177 -4.50 17.67 -1.52
CA LEU A 177 -3.59 18.12 -0.45
C LEU A 177 -3.11 19.55 -0.66
N LEU A 178 -2.79 19.92 -1.91
CA LEU A 178 -2.42 21.29 -2.25
C LEU A 178 -3.57 22.26 -1.95
N GLY A 179 -4.80 21.86 -2.30
CA GLY A 179 -6.00 22.67 -1.98
C GLY A 179 -6.31 22.79 -0.49
N TRP A 180 -5.95 21.80 0.33
CA TRP A 180 -6.22 21.84 1.77
C TRP A 180 -5.15 22.55 2.57
N PHE A 181 -3.89 22.39 2.21
CA PHE A 181 -2.78 22.76 3.09
C PHE A 181 -1.91 23.86 2.53
N GLU A 182 -1.34 23.67 1.37
CA GLU A 182 -0.39 24.60 0.76
C GLU A 182 -0.51 24.53 -0.76
N PRO A 183 -0.58 25.65 -1.48
CA PRO A 183 -0.82 25.66 -2.92
C PRO A 183 0.39 25.17 -3.74
N GLU A 184 1.58 25.15 -3.14
CA GLU A 184 2.82 24.77 -3.81
C GLU A 184 3.42 23.52 -3.21
N LEU A 185 3.95 22.62 -4.06
CA LEU A 185 4.55 21.35 -3.61
C LEU A 185 5.72 21.54 -2.63
N PRO A 186 6.67 22.48 -2.81
CA PRO A 186 7.75 22.70 -1.85
C PRO A 186 7.23 23.02 -0.44
N ASP A 187 6.18 23.85 -0.35
CA ASP A 187 5.61 24.26 0.93
C ASP A 187 4.87 23.09 1.60
N LEU A 188 4.16 22.27 0.83
CA LEU A 188 3.54 21.02 1.32
C LEU A 188 4.60 20.06 1.89
N MET A 189 5.70 19.86 1.15
CA MET A 189 6.81 19.01 1.57
C MET A 189 7.44 19.51 2.87
N ALA A 190 7.69 20.83 2.96
CA ALA A 190 8.26 21.48 4.14
C ALA A 190 7.34 21.39 5.35
N ARG A 191 6.04 21.64 5.16
CA ARG A 191 5.02 21.61 6.24
C ARG A 191 4.99 20.27 6.96
N PHE A 192 5.09 19.18 6.22
CA PHE A 192 5.02 17.82 6.77
C PHE A 192 6.40 17.17 6.94
N ALA A 193 7.49 17.89 6.70
CA ALA A 193 8.87 17.41 6.77
C ALA A 193 9.10 16.15 5.92
N LEU A 194 8.45 16.06 4.76
CA LEU A 194 8.55 14.91 3.85
C LEU A 194 9.91 14.91 3.13
N GLN A 195 10.58 13.79 3.15
CA GLN A 195 11.88 13.61 2.47
C GLN A 195 11.71 13.30 0.99
N ARG A 196 10.64 12.56 0.64
CA ARG A 196 10.32 12.17 -0.75
C ARG A 196 8.81 12.12 -0.95
N LEU A 197 8.41 12.46 -2.19
CA LEU A 197 7.06 12.22 -2.67
C LEU A 197 7.13 11.44 -3.98
N VAL A 198 6.42 10.31 -4.02
CA VAL A 198 6.25 9.50 -5.22
C VAL A 198 4.85 9.79 -5.76
N LEU A 199 4.78 10.41 -6.94
CA LEU A 199 3.53 10.72 -7.63
C LEU A 199 3.29 9.69 -8.73
N THR A 200 2.21 8.91 -8.61
CA THR A 200 1.75 8.04 -9.70
C THR A 200 0.73 8.77 -10.56
N ARG A 201 0.88 8.67 -11.90
CA ARG A 201 0.10 9.42 -12.89
C ARG A 201 -0.61 8.48 -13.86
N GLY A 202 -1.02 7.31 -13.38
CA GLY A 202 -1.69 6.30 -14.20
C GLY A 202 -0.93 6.00 -15.49
N ALA A 203 -1.60 6.16 -16.63
CA ALA A 203 -1.00 5.92 -17.95
C ALA A 203 0.17 6.90 -18.30
N ALA A 204 0.33 8.00 -17.56
CA ALA A 204 1.44 8.94 -17.76
C ALA A 204 2.70 8.56 -16.95
N GLY A 205 2.65 7.49 -16.15
CA GLY A 205 3.79 6.96 -15.42
C GLY A 205 3.95 7.51 -14.01
N TYR A 206 5.15 7.97 -13.65
CA TYR A 206 5.42 8.46 -12.29
C TYR A 206 6.40 9.64 -12.27
N ALA A 207 6.43 10.34 -11.14
CA ALA A 207 7.45 11.32 -10.78
C ALA A 207 7.91 11.08 -9.32
N LEU A 208 9.19 11.32 -9.05
CA LEU A 208 9.78 11.33 -7.72
C LEU A 208 10.26 12.75 -7.40
N TYR A 209 9.82 13.28 -6.27
CA TYR A 209 10.24 14.59 -5.78
C TYR A 209 11.06 14.45 -4.49
N GLY A 210 12.03 15.32 -4.31
CA GLY A 210 12.84 15.46 -3.10
C GLY A 210 12.17 16.34 -2.04
N GLY A 211 12.76 16.41 -0.86
CA GLY A 211 12.20 17.13 0.30
C GLY A 211 12.01 18.64 0.12
N GLN A 212 12.59 19.23 -0.93
CA GLN A 212 12.39 20.64 -1.31
C GLN A 212 11.43 20.79 -2.50
N GLY A 213 10.69 19.74 -2.87
CA GLY A 213 9.80 19.74 -4.03
C GLY A 213 10.50 19.67 -5.39
N GLN A 214 11.83 19.51 -5.43
CA GLN A 214 12.57 19.38 -6.66
C GLN A 214 12.32 18.02 -7.30
N LEU A 215 12.14 18.00 -8.63
CA LEU A 215 12.00 16.76 -9.39
C LEU A 215 13.34 16.00 -9.41
N LEU A 216 13.35 14.76 -8.97
CA LEU A 216 14.53 13.89 -8.93
C LEU A 216 14.54 12.86 -10.06
N ALA A 217 13.37 12.30 -10.39
CA ALA A 217 13.23 11.32 -11.45
C ALA A 217 11.80 11.30 -12.01
N THR A 218 11.68 10.87 -13.26
CA THR A 218 10.41 10.55 -13.90
C THR A 218 10.51 9.25 -14.65
N GLY A 219 9.38 8.57 -14.82
CA GLY A 219 9.24 7.47 -15.77
C GLY A 219 7.97 7.65 -16.57
N GLU A 220 8.06 7.39 -17.88
CA GLU A 220 6.90 7.38 -18.76
C GLU A 220 5.99 6.20 -18.46
N GLY A 221 4.71 6.34 -18.78
CA GLY A 221 3.76 5.25 -18.65
C GLY A 221 4.13 4.07 -19.52
N VAL A 222 3.85 2.87 -19.01
CA VAL A 222 4.05 1.64 -19.76
C VAL A 222 2.75 1.25 -20.44
N ALA A 223 2.79 1.13 -21.76
CA ALA A 223 1.62 0.70 -22.51
C ALA A 223 1.19 -0.70 -22.10
N GLN A 224 -0.08 -0.85 -21.71
CA GLN A 224 -0.69 -2.13 -21.45
C GLN A 224 -1.66 -2.46 -22.60
N PRO A 225 -1.31 -3.43 -23.47
CA PRO A 225 -2.10 -3.75 -24.66
C PRO A 225 -3.51 -4.26 -24.35
N ALA A 226 -3.69 -4.87 -23.20
CA ALA A 226 -4.96 -5.43 -22.73
C ALA A 226 -5.26 -4.91 -21.32
N LEU A 227 -5.81 -3.71 -21.22
CA LEU A 227 -6.33 -3.20 -19.96
C LEU A 227 -7.56 -4.03 -19.56
N VAL A 228 -7.45 -4.74 -18.44
CA VAL A 228 -8.54 -5.55 -17.85
C VAL A 228 -9.16 -4.82 -16.67
N ASP A 229 -8.32 -4.38 -15.73
CA ASP A 229 -8.74 -3.71 -14.50
C ASP A 229 -7.59 -2.82 -14.01
N SER A 230 -7.90 -1.68 -13.43
CA SER A 230 -6.90 -0.80 -12.79
C SER A 230 -6.78 -0.98 -11.28
N VAL A 231 -7.63 -1.83 -10.70
CA VAL A 231 -7.62 -2.12 -9.26
C VAL A 231 -6.30 -2.77 -8.86
N GLY A 232 -5.68 -2.25 -7.81
CA GLY A 232 -4.42 -2.77 -7.27
C GLY A 232 -3.16 -2.34 -8.02
N ALA A 233 -3.24 -1.60 -9.14
CA ALA A 233 -2.05 -1.11 -9.84
C ALA A 233 -1.18 -0.21 -8.94
N GLY A 234 -1.80 0.69 -8.18
CA GLY A 234 -1.11 1.51 -7.18
C GLY A 234 -0.47 0.69 -6.06
N ASP A 235 -1.17 -0.34 -5.59
CA ASP A 235 -0.67 -1.27 -4.57
C ASP A 235 0.52 -2.07 -5.11
N GLY A 236 0.45 -2.50 -6.38
CA GLY A 236 1.54 -3.18 -7.08
C GLY A 236 2.78 -2.29 -7.21
N PHE A 237 2.61 -1.05 -7.65
CA PHE A 237 3.71 -0.07 -7.68
C PHE A 237 4.37 0.05 -6.32
N THR A 238 3.58 0.26 -5.28
CA THR A 238 4.06 0.41 -3.90
C THR A 238 4.78 -0.84 -3.40
N ALA A 239 4.24 -2.02 -3.68
CA ALA A 239 4.85 -3.29 -3.28
C ALA A 239 6.23 -3.48 -3.91
N MET A 240 6.37 -3.23 -5.20
CA MET A 240 7.65 -3.35 -5.91
C MET A 240 8.68 -2.32 -5.41
N LEU A 241 8.25 -1.06 -5.17
CA LEU A 241 9.08 -0.03 -4.57
C LEU A 241 9.59 -0.46 -3.18
N LEU A 242 8.69 -0.89 -2.31
CA LEU A 242 9.03 -1.36 -0.96
C LEU A 242 9.95 -2.58 -0.98
N ALA A 243 9.73 -3.52 -1.91
CA ALA A 243 10.56 -4.69 -2.09
C ALA A 243 12.00 -4.30 -2.48
N GLY A 244 12.16 -3.39 -3.43
CA GLY A 244 13.47 -2.88 -3.83
C GLY A 244 14.19 -2.16 -2.69
N LEU A 245 13.50 -1.27 -1.97
CA LEU A 245 14.06 -0.57 -0.80
C LEU A 245 14.47 -1.55 0.32
N SER A 246 13.62 -2.54 0.62
CA SER A 246 13.89 -3.57 1.63
C SER A 246 15.10 -4.45 1.28
N LEU A 247 15.27 -4.75 0.00
CA LEU A 247 16.38 -5.56 -0.51
C LEU A 247 17.62 -4.73 -0.84
N GLY A 248 17.62 -3.42 -0.56
CA GLY A 248 18.76 -2.52 -0.81
C GLY A 248 19.07 -2.35 -2.31
N ARG A 249 18.05 -2.34 -3.17
CA ARG A 249 18.21 -2.12 -4.61
C ARG A 249 18.26 -0.63 -4.95
N ASP A 250 18.95 -0.30 -6.03
CA ASP A 250 19.01 1.08 -6.54
C ASP A 250 17.61 1.62 -6.81
N LEU A 251 17.35 2.86 -6.37
CA LEU A 251 16.02 3.47 -6.39
C LEU A 251 15.53 3.72 -7.83
N GLY A 252 16.40 4.19 -8.73
CA GLY A 252 16.02 4.48 -10.09
C GLY A 252 15.51 3.25 -10.85
N PRO A 253 16.30 2.18 -10.99
CA PRO A 253 15.85 0.91 -11.56
C PRO A 253 14.65 0.29 -10.82
N THR A 254 14.55 0.45 -9.50
CA THR A 254 13.42 -0.02 -8.70
C THR A 254 12.12 0.69 -9.11
N LEU A 255 12.13 2.01 -9.25
CA LEU A 255 10.96 2.79 -9.69
C LEU A 255 10.52 2.41 -11.11
N GLN A 256 11.47 2.20 -12.02
CA GLN A 256 11.16 1.73 -13.39
C GLN A 256 10.50 0.35 -13.35
N LEU A 257 11.02 -0.58 -12.53
CA LEU A 257 10.42 -1.90 -12.38
C LEU A 257 9.04 -1.83 -11.71
N ALA A 258 8.86 -0.96 -10.72
CA ALA A 258 7.57 -0.71 -10.06
C ALA A 258 6.50 -0.20 -11.05
N ASN A 259 6.88 0.71 -11.94
CA ASN A 259 5.99 1.22 -12.99
C ASN A 259 5.56 0.11 -13.98
N ARG A 260 6.49 -0.74 -14.40
CA ARG A 260 6.20 -1.90 -15.26
C ARG A 260 5.34 -2.94 -14.56
N TYR A 261 5.60 -3.18 -13.28
CA TYR A 261 4.81 -4.12 -12.47
C TYR A 261 3.37 -3.63 -12.28
N ALA A 262 3.19 -2.33 -12.00
CA ALA A 262 1.86 -1.72 -11.94
C ALA A 262 1.09 -1.86 -13.27
N ALA A 263 1.77 -1.67 -14.41
CA ALA A 263 1.16 -1.87 -15.71
C ALA A 263 0.75 -3.36 -15.93
N MET A 264 1.56 -4.32 -15.49
CA MET A 264 1.21 -5.74 -15.55
C MET A 264 -0.05 -6.03 -14.71
N ILE A 265 -0.16 -5.47 -13.51
CA ILE A 265 -1.37 -5.61 -12.67
C ILE A 265 -2.61 -5.10 -13.41
N CYS A 266 -2.52 -4.03 -14.20
CA CYS A 266 -3.65 -3.59 -15.03
C CYS A 266 -4.11 -4.61 -16.09
N GLY A 267 -3.30 -5.61 -16.40
CA GLY A 267 -3.61 -6.69 -17.35
C GLY A 267 -4.28 -7.91 -16.71
N VAL A 268 -4.50 -7.92 -15.40
CA VAL A 268 -5.17 -9.01 -14.68
C VAL A 268 -6.47 -8.55 -14.04
N ARG A 269 -7.38 -9.47 -13.74
CA ARG A 269 -8.59 -9.16 -12.98
C ARG A 269 -8.26 -9.10 -11.49
N GLY A 270 -8.54 -7.95 -10.87
CA GLY A 270 -8.28 -7.72 -9.45
C GLY A 270 -6.83 -7.33 -9.14
N PRO A 271 -6.47 -7.24 -7.84
CA PRO A 271 -5.23 -6.58 -7.41
C PRO A 271 -3.95 -7.43 -7.60
N LEU A 272 -4.07 -8.71 -7.93
CA LEU A 272 -2.97 -9.66 -8.11
C LEU A 272 -3.37 -10.78 -9.07
N PRO A 273 -2.41 -11.39 -9.81
CA PRO A 273 -2.66 -12.60 -10.59
C PRO A 273 -3.26 -13.71 -9.74
N ALA A 274 -4.13 -14.52 -10.34
CA ALA A 274 -4.75 -15.63 -9.64
C ALA A 274 -3.73 -16.72 -9.23
N ASP A 275 -2.70 -16.93 -10.06
CA ASP A 275 -1.58 -17.82 -9.77
C ASP A 275 -0.35 -17.01 -9.36
N PRO A 276 0.14 -17.14 -8.10
CA PRO A 276 1.35 -16.48 -7.66
C PRO A 276 2.61 -16.82 -8.47
N ALA A 277 2.62 -17.94 -9.19
CA ALA A 277 3.74 -18.32 -10.07
C ALA A 277 3.97 -17.31 -11.20
N GLU A 278 2.93 -16.58 -11.62
CA GLU A 278 3.03 -15.49 -12.60
C GLU A 278 3.90 -14.32 -12.10
N LEU A 279 4.14 -14.23 -10.79
CA LEU A 279 5.03 -13.23 -10.19
C LEU A 279 6.50 -13.64 -10.18
N THR A 280 6.83 -14.88 -10.52
CA THR A 280 8.23 -15.37 -10.53
C THR A 280 9.17 -14.53 -11.41
N PRO A 281 8.82 -14.16 -12.66
CA PRO A 281 9.69 -13.32 -13.48
C PRO A 281 9.96 -11.95 -12.87
N TRP A 282 8.97 -11.38 -12.14
CA TRP A 282 9.09 -10.09 -11.47
C TRP A 282 10.00 -10.18 -10.25
N ARG A 283 9.92 -11.27 -9.49
CA ARG A 283 10.85 -11.55 -8.40
C ARG A 283 12.28 -11.68 -8.92
N GLU A 284 12.49 -12.42 -9.98
CA GLU A 284 13.81 -12.59 -10.60
C GLU A 284 14.36 -11.25 -11.10
N ALA A 285 13.54 -10.45 -11.80
CA ALA A 285 13.91 -9.13 -12.26
C ALA A 285 14.30 -8.19 -11.10
N LEU A 286 13.54 -8.21 -9.99
CA LEU A 286 13.83 -7.43 -8.79
C LEU A 286 15.18 -7.84 -8.17
N HIS A 287 15.43 -9.13 -8.04
CA HIS A 287 16.67 -9.64 -7.45
C HIS A 287 17.90 -9.41 -8.35
N ALA A 288 17.69 -9.21 -9.65
CA ALA A 288 18.74 -8.87 -10.61
C ALA A 288 19.07 -7.37 -10.68
N LEU A 289 18.28 -6.49 -10.03
CA LEU A 289 18.57 -5.06 -9.97
C LEU A 289 19.89 -4.79 -9.27
N PRO A 290 20.63 -3.73 -9.68
CA PRO A 290 21.84 -3.30 -8.97
C PRO A 290 21.51 -2.94 -7.52
N GLU A 291 22.50 -3.15 -6.64
CA GLU A 291 22.43 -2.70 -5.26
C GLU A 291 22.56 -1.18 -5.19
N ALA A 292 21.90 -0.58 -4.19
CA ALA A 292 22.06 0.85 -3.91
C ALA A 292 23.54 1.13 -3.57
N GLN A 293 24.09 2.18 -4.14
CA GLN A 293 25.43 2.65 -3.74
C GLN A 293 25.31 3.40 -2.41
N ASP A 294 26.30 3.27 -1.54
CA ASP A 294 26.32 3.83 -0.18
C ASP A 294 26.18 5.37 -0.10
N ASP A 295 26.22 6.07 -1.24
CA ASP A 295 26.17 7.53 -1.36
C ASP A 295 24.83 8.11 -1.87
N GLN A 296 23.73 7.36 -1.89
CA GLN A 296 22.42 7.94 -2.22
C GLN A 296 21.70 8.42 -0.96
N PRO A 297 21.52 9.75 -0.80
CA PRO A 297 20.82 10.37 0.32
C PRO A 297 19.31 10.07 0.33
#